data_7cb2c198bf9925c55ac578394ca9d903
#
_entry.id   7cb2c198bf9925c55ac578394ca9d903
#
_cell.length_a   1.000
_cell.length_b   1.000
_cell.length_c   1.000
_cell.angle_alpha   90.00
_cell.angle_beta   90.00
_cell.angle_gamma   90.00
#
_symmetry.space_group_name_H-M   'P 1'
#
loop_
_entity.id
_entity.type
_entity.pdbx_description
1 polymer ?
#
loop_
_entity_poly.entity_id
_entity_poly.type
_entity_poly.pdbx_seq_one_letter_code
_entity_poly.pdbx_strand_id
1 'polypeptide(L)'
;YFYDQELSNLDTLTYQTITDTSTGVMAYESGQLDVLQLTGDYLDQYANSEDINYVNNATLYYLQPNLENEYFANENFRLALAHAIDRDSICSDILKNGSKGAGYLVVSNFAANDEGVDFRDVANKTYQEYDPEEAASYWEKAKEELGTDSMSITLLYDDTDELPTIVQFVQAGLQANLPGLTVE
;
A
#
# COMPACT_ATOMS: atom_id res chain seq x y z
N TYR A 1 1.43 8.64 33.68
CA TYR A 1 2.70 9.42 33.69
C TYR A 1 3.43 9.11 32.40
N PHE A 2 3.68 10.15 31.59
CA PHE A 2 4.58 10.05 30.43
C PHE A 2 6.02 9.97 30.97
N TYR A 3 6.81 9.03 30.44
CA TYR A 3 8.15 8.73 30.98
C TYR A 3 9.17 9.88 30.76
N ASP A 4 8.94 10.69 29.71
CA ASP A 4 9.79 11.84 29.39
C ASP A 4 8.98 13.12 29.50
N GLN A 5 9.04 13.73 30.69
CA GLN A 5 8.31 14.96 31.02
C GLN A 5 8.88 16.20 30.30
N GLU A 6 10.12 16.15 29.85
CA GLU A 6 10.78 17.27 29.16
C GLU A 6 10.23 17.44 27.73
N LEU A 7 9.72 16.35 27.15
CA LEU A 7 9.05 16.36 25.83
C LEU A 7 7.58 16.76 25.90
N SER A 8 7.00 16.82 27.11
CA SER A 8 5.56 17.12 27.27
C SER A 8 5.38 18.63 27.53
N ASN A 9 5.13 19.36 26.44
CA ASN A 9 4.91 20.82 26.49
C ASN A 9 3.43 21.20 26.46
N LEU A 10 2.50 20.23 26.49
CA LEU A 10 1.07 20.45 26.45
C LEU A 10 0.41 20.13 27.80
N ASP A 11 -0.43 21.02 28.30
CA ASP A 11 -1.25 20.79 29.48
C ASP A 11 -2.47 19.90 29.15
N THR A 12 -3.03 20.07 27.96
CA THR A 12 -4.24 19.35 27.51
C THR A 12 -4.12 19.02 26.04
N LEU A 13 -4.50 17.78 25.68
CA LEU A 13 -4.71 17.33 24.31
C LEU A 13 -6.15 16.86 24.17
N THR A 14 -6.89 17.46 23.24
CA THR A 14 -8.29 17.11 22.96
C THR A 14 -8.39 16.40 21.62
N TYR A 15 -8.98 15.22 21.60
CA TYR A 15 -9.31 14.50 20.38
C TYR A 15 -10.80 14.71 20.04
N GLN A 16 -11.07 15.18 18.84
CA GLN A 16 -12.42 15.30 18.31
C GLN A 16 -12.63 14.26 17.20
N THR A 17 -13.65 13.42 17.34
CA THR A 17 -14.03 12.47 16.30
C THR A 17 -14.85 13.18 15.23
N ILE A 18 -14.32 13.24 14.02
CA ILE A 18 -14.99 13.81 12.84
C ILE A 18 -14.94 12.73 11.76
N THR A 19 -16.10 12.29 11.30
CA THR A 19 -16.22 11.19 10.33
C THR A 19 -16.18 11.65 8.87
N ASP A 20 -16.38 12.93 8.63
CA ASP A 20 -16.39 13.52 7.30
C ASP A 20 -15.17 14.41 7.10
N THR A 21 -14.35 14.11 6.11
CA THR A 21 -13.07 14.80 5.86
C THR A 21 -13.30 16.29 5.55
N SER A 22 -14.34 16.65 4.79
CA SER A 22 -14.62 18.04 4.45
C SER A 22 -14.96 18.88 5.69
N THR A 23 -15.68 18.29 6.63
CA THR A 23 -15.96 18.90 7.93
C THR A 23 -14.69 19.10 8.76
N GLY A 24 -13.79 18.11 8.73
CA GLY A 24 -12.49 18.22 9.38
C GLY A 24 -11.64 19.36 8.80
N VAL A 25 -11.60 19.48 7.48
CA VAL A 25 -10.87 20.54 6.76
C VAL A 25 -11.43 21.93 7.14
N MET A 26 -12.75 22.11 7.13
CA MET A 26 -13.35 23.38 7.56
C MET A 26 -13.05 23.72 9.03
N ALA A 27 -13.02 22.72 9.90
CA ALA A 27 -12.67 22.92 11.31
C ALA A 27 -11.21 23.33 11.49
N TYR A 28 -10.29 22.76 10.70
CA TYR A 28 -8.89 23.15 10.68
C TYR A 28 -8.70 24.57 10.13
N GLU A 29 -9.28 24.89 8.98
CA GLU A 29 -9.20 26.23 8.38
C GLU A 29 -9.81 27.34 9.24
N SER A 30 -10.81 27.02 10.05
CA SER A 30 -11.43 27.96 11.01
C SER A 30 -10.67 28.06 12.34
N GLY A 31 -9.57 27.32 12.55
CA GLY A 31 -8.78 27.31 13.77
C GLY A 31 -9.44 26.59 14.94
N GLN A 32 -10.41 25.70 14.68
CA GLN A 32 -11.02 24.84 15.70
C GLN A 32 -10.19 23.57 15.95
N LEU A 33 -9.34 23.20 15.00
CA LEU A 33 -8.38 22.10 15.09
C LEU A 33 -6.95 22.62 14.85
N ASP A 34 -6.03 22.19 15.65
CA ASP A 34 -4.59 22.47 15.46
C ASP A 34 -3.91 21.44 14.55
N VAL A 35 -4.44 20.22 14.50
CA VAL A 35 -3.93 19.09 13.69
C VAL A 35 -5.10 18.36 13.06
N LEU A 36 -4.97 18.04 11.78
CA LEU A 36 -5.92 17.22 11.03
C LEU A 36 -5.17 16.17 10.21
N GLN A 37 -5.61 14.92 10.28
CA GLN A 37 -5.15 13.89 9.36
C GLN A 37 -5.89 14.03 8.02
N LEU A 38 -5.14 14.20 6.93
CA LEU A 38 -5.68 14.29 5.58
C LEU A 38 -5.59 12.96 4.85
N THR A 39 -6.58 12.66 4.04
CA THR A 39 -6.64 11.51 3.14
C THR A 39 -7.23 11.93 1.78
N GLY A 40 -6.97 11.11 0.75
CA GLY A 40 -7.58 11.25 -0.56
C GLY A 40 -7.33 12.59 -1.25
N ASP A 41 -8.34 13.12 -1.92
CA ASP A 41 -8.25 14.31 -2.79
C ASP A 41 -7.84 15.60 -2.08
N TYR A 42 -8.01 15.67 -0.75
CA TYR A 42 -7.57 16.84 0.01
C TYR A 42 -6.05 16.96 0.11
N LEU A 43 -5.31 15.88 -0.08
CA LEU A 43 -3.84 15.92 -0.09
C LEU A 43 -3.33 16.76 -1.27
N ASP A 44 -3.95 16.68 -2.44
CA ASP A 44 -3.58 17.50 -3.60
C ASP A 44 -3.78 19.00 -3.32
N GLN A 45 -4.84 19.34 -2.59
CA GLN A 45 -5.16 20.72 -2.22
C GLN A 45 -4.10 21.34 -1.30
N TYR A 46 -3.55 20.54 -0.38
CA TYR A 46 -2.55 20.99 0.60
C TYR A 46 -1.11 20.60 0.24
N ALA A 47 -0.86 19.97 -0.90
CA ALA A 47 0.46 19.45 -1.29
C ALA A 47 1.60 20.48 -1.25
N ASN A 48 1.28 21.77 -1.42
CA ASN A 48 2.24 22.87 -1.37
C ASN A 48 2.14 23.69 -0.06
N SER A 49 1.37 23.27 0.92
CA SER A 49 1.27 23.92 2.21
C SER A 49 2.53 23.66 3.05
N GLU A 50 3.04 24.70 3.74
CA GLU A 50 4.12 24.54 4.70
C GLU A 50 3.68 23.76 5.95
N ASP A 51 2.37 23.62 6.18
CA ASP A 51 1.79 22.94 7.33
C ASP A 51 1.68 21.43 7.13
N ILE A 52 1.86 20.90 5.90
CA ILE A 52 1.76 19.48 5.64
C ILE A 52 2.98 18.74 6.17
N ASN A 53 2.71 17.67 6.94
CA ASN A 53 3.73 16.80 7.48
C ASN A 53 3.42 15.35 7.15
N TYR A 54 4.36 14.65 6.50
CA TYR A 54 4.25 13.23 6.23
C TYR A 54 4.90 12.43 7.37
N VAL A 55 4.11 11.59 8.01
CA VAL A 55 4.58 10.68 9.06
C VAL A 55 4.59 9.25 8.53
N ASN A 56 5.77 8.66 8.46
CA ASN A 56 5.91 7.25 8.12
C ASN A 56 5.52 6.39 9.33
N ASN A 57 4.43 5.64 9.22
CA ASN A 57 3.94 4.75 10.30
C ASN A 57 4.43 3.31 10.18
N ALA A 58 5.39 3.02 9.30
CA ALA A 58 6.01 1.71 9.12
C ALA A 58 5.01 0.55 8.89
N THR A 59 3.89 0.84 8.24
CA THR A 59 2.87 -0.16 7.89
C THR A 59 3.09 -0.66 6.47
N LEU A 60 2.93 -1.98 6.26
CA LEU A 60 2.97 -2.61 4.95
C LEU A 60 1.64 -3.31 4.66
N TYR A 61 1.02 -2.97 3.55
CA TYR A 61 -0.11 -3.71 2.99
C TYR A 61 0.37 -4.70 1.94
N TYR A 62 -0.14 -5.91 1.97
CA TYR A 62 0.27 -6.96 1.05
C TYR A 62 -0.88 -7.93 0.75
N LEU A 63 -0.77 -8.64 -0.37
CA LEU A 63 -1.65 -9.75 -0.70
C LEU A 63 -1.09 -11.04 -0.11
N GLN A 64 -1.92 -11.76 0.64
CA GLN A 64 -1.57 -13.03 1.25
C GLN A 64 -2.14 -14.19 0.43
N PRO A 65 -1.32 -14.93 -0.34
CA PRO A 65 -1.78 -16.09 -1.08
C PRO A 65 -2.06 -17.28 -0.14
N ASN A 66 -3.15 -18.00 -0.39
CA ASN A 66 -3.40 -19.30 0.25
C ASN A 66 -2.63 -20.39 -0.49
N LEU A 67 -1.51 -20.83 0.06
CA LEU A 67 -0.63 -21.84 -0.56
C LEU A 67 -1.21 -23.25 -0.59
N GLU A 68 -2.36 -23.52 0.04
CA GLU A 68 -3.09 -24.80 -0.08
C GLU A 68 -3.88 -24.86 -1.40
N ASN A 69 -4.11 -23.71 -2.06
CA ASN A 69 -4.70 -23.66 -3.39
C ASN A 69 -3.63 -24.01 -4.43
N GLU A 70 -3.96 -24.87 -5.39
CA GLU A 70 -3.03 -25.40 -6.40
C GLU A 70 -2.38 -24.29 -7.25
N TYR A 71 -3.11 -23.23 -7.60
CA TYR A 71 -2.57 -22.11 -8.35
C TYR A 71 -1.54 -21.34 -7.54
N PHE A 72 -1.86 -21.03 -6.29
CA PHE A 72 -0.93 -20.30 -5.41
C PHE A 72 0.23 -21.16 -4.90
N ALA A 73 0.15 -22.50 -4.93
CA ALA A 73 1.29 -23.38 -4.68
C ALA A 73 2.36 -23.27 -5.77
N ASN A 74 1.96 -22.92 -7.00
CA ASN A 74 2.87 -22.74 -8.13
C ASN A 74 3.66 -21.41 -8.00
N GLU A 75 4.97 -21.49 -8.06
CA GLU A 75 5.85 -20.31 -7.91
C GLU A 75 5.72 -19.35 -9.08
N ASN A 76 5.66 -19.86 -10.32
CA ASN A 76 5.55 -19.03 -11.51
C ASN A 76 4.22 -18.26 -11.53
N PHE A 77 3.12 -18.87 -11.02
CA PHE A 77 1.85 -18.18 -10.84
C PHE A 77 1.97 -16.99 -9.88
N ARG A 78 2.62 -17.18 -8.72
CA ARG A 78 2.81 -16.07 -7.75
C ARG A 78 3.71 -14.96 -8.30
N LEU A 79 4.78 -15.32 -9.05
CA LEU A 79 5.66 -14.35 -9.68
C LEU A 79 4.92 -13.56 -10.78
N ALA A 80 4.09 -14.22 -11.58
CA ALA A 80 3.25 -13.55 -12.58
C ALA A 80 2.34 -12.50 -11.93
N LEU A 81 1.63 -12.85 -10.85
CA LEU A 81 0.80 -11.90 -10.10
C LEU A 81 1.61 -10.74 -9.54
N ALA A 82 2.78 -11.03 -8.98
CA ALA A 82 3.64 -10.03 -8.35
C ALA A 82 4.16 -8.98 -9.36
N HIS A 83 4.57 -9.41 -10.55
CA HIS A 83 5.03 -8.51 -11.61
C HIS A 83 3.89 -7.83 -12.38
N ALA A 84 2.65 -8.34 -12.30
CA ALA A 84 1.49 -7.76 -12.97
C ALA A 84 0.84 -6.59 -12.20
N ILE A 85 1.22 -6.34 -10.93
CA ILE A 85 0.60 -5.30 -10.08
C ILE A 85 1.45 -4.04 -10.08
N ASP A 86 0.90 -2.95 -10.60
CA ASP A 86 1.51 -1.61 -10.55
C ASP A 86 1.27 -0.95 -9.18
N ARG A 87 2.23 -1.15 -8.28
CA ARG A 87 2.18 -0.62 -6.91
C ARG A 87 2.40 0.87 -6.84
N ASP A 88 3.19 1.40 -7.77
CA ASP A 88 3.52 2.83 -7.79
C ASP A 88 2.30 3.65 -8.21
N SER A 89 1.54 3.20 -9.21
CA SER A 89 0.26 3.83 -9.58
C SER A 89 -0.80 3.73 -8.46
N ILE A 90 -0.84 2.64 -7.68
CA ILE A 90 -1.70 2.58 -6.49
C ILE A 90 -1.32 3.71 -5.51
N CYS A 91 -0.04 3.91 -5.27
CA CYS A 91 0.44 4.92 -4.32
C CYS A 91 0.25 6.35 -4.83
N SER A 92 0.54 6.61 -6.12
CA SER A 92 0.51 7.95 -6.71
C SER A 92 -0.89 8.42 -7.08
N ASP A 93 -1.75 7.52 -7.60
CA ASP A 93 -2.99 7.90 -8.26
C ASP A 93 -4.22 7.63 -7.36
N ILE A 94 -4.13 6.64 -6.46
CA ILE A 94 -5.25 6.27 -5.57
C ILE A 94 -5.00 6.79 -4.16
N LEU A 95 -3.89 6.38 -3.51
CA LEU A 95 -3.61 6.73 -2.13
C LEU A 95 -3.18 8.19 -1.95
N LYS A 96 -2.31 8.70 -2.80
CA LYS A 96 -1.79 10.09 -2.80
C LYS A 96 -1.27 10.61 -1.45
N ASN A 97 -1.04 9.72 -0.50
CA ASN A 97 -0.70 10.02 0.90
C ASN A 97 0.79 9.90 1.22
N GLY A 98 1.65 9.83 0.20
CA GLY A 98 3.09 9.65 0.35
C GLY A 98 3.53 8.20 0.55
N SER A 99 2.60 7.24 0.49
CA SER A 99 2.93 5.80 0.43
C SER A 99 3.77 5.49 -0.79
N LYS A 100 4.53 4.39 -0.72
CA LYS A 100 5.44 3.96 -1.79
C LYS A 100 5.18 2.51 -2.14
N GLY A 101 5.27 2.17 -3.42
CA GLY A 101 5.28 0.79 -3.86
C GLY A 101 6.42 0.01 -3.19
N ALA A 102 6.11 -1.18 -2.66
CA ALA A 102 7.08 -2.00 -1.96
C ALA A 102 7.22 -3.38 -2.60
N GLY A 103 8.42 -3.73 -3.03
CA GLY A 103 8.83 -5.09 -3.41
C GLY A 103 9.59 -5.80 -2.28
N TYR A 104 9.30 -5.49 -1.02
CA TYR A 104 9.99 -5.98 0.17
C TYR A 104 9.08 -5.96 1.39
N LEU A 105 9.43 -6.70 2.44
CA LEU A 105 8.63 -6.79 3.68
C LEU A 105 9.03 -5.76 4.73
N VAL A 106 10.33 -5.52 4.93
CA VAL A 106 10.81 -4.57 5.94
C VAL A 106 10.82 -3.18 5.32
N VAL A 107 9.95 -2.30 5.82
CA VAL A 107 9.83 -0.91 5.36
C VAL A 107 10.95 -0.03 5.89
N SER A 108 11.19 1.11 5.22
CA SER A 108 12.18 2.09 5.67
C SER A 108 11.81 2.69 7.03
N ASN A 109 12.79 3.04 7.81
CA ASN A 109 12.68 3.59 9.18
C ASN A 109 12.00 2.63 10.18
N PHE A 110 11.97 1.32 9.89
CA PHE A 110 11.43 0.32 10.81
C PHE A 110 12.52 -0.33 11.67
N ALA A 111 13.66 -0.62 11.09
CA ALA A 111 14.76 -1.28 11.78
C ALA A 111 16.09 -0.65 11.40
N ALA A 112 16.94 -0.39 12.37
CA ALA A 112 18.30 0.09 12.18
C ALA A 112 19.29 -0.75 12.98
N ASN A 113 20.58 -0.70 12.59
CA ASN A 113 21.66 -1.29 13.36
C ASN A 113 22.07 -0.38 14.51
N ASP A 114 23.06 -0.83 15.31
CA ASP A 114 23.58 -0.07 16.47
C ASP A 114 24.21 1.28 16.09
N GLU A 115 24.56 1.48 14.81
CA GLU A 115 25.10 2.73 14.27
C GLU A 115 23.98 3.66 13.74
N GLY A 116 22.73 3.25 13.81
CA GLY A 116 21.56 3.99 13.31
C GLY A 116 21.36 3.90 11.81
N VAL A 117 22.04 3.00 11.11
CA VAL A 117 21.87 2.78 9.67
C VAL A 117 20.61 1.95 9.43
N ASP A 118 19.68 2.46 8.61
CA ASP A 118 18.43 1.78 8.29
C ASP A 118 18.68 0.45 7.57
N PHE A 119 17.86 -0.55 7.89
CA PHE A 119 17.94 -1.86 7.25
C PHE A 119 17.79 -1.78 5.73
N ARG A 120 16.95 -0.86 5.23
CA ARG A 120 16.73 -0.70 3.78
C ARG A 120 17.90 -0.09 3.05
N ASP A 121 18.74 0.71 3.73
CA ASP A 121 19.97 1.25 3.16
C ASP A 121 21.01 0.15 2.92
N VAL A 122 20.99 -0.89 3.76
CA VAL A 122 21.88 -2.05 3.64
C VAL A 122 21.28 -3.12 2.71
N ALA A 123 20.00 -3.45 2.89
CA ALA A 123 19.29 -4.45 2.12
C ALA A 123 18.47 -3.76 0.99
N ASN A 124 19.15 -3.09 0.09
CA ASN A 124 18.58 -2.27 -0.98
C ASN A 124 17.91 -3.06 -2.12
N LYS A 125 17.83 -4.40 -2.00
CA LYS A 125 17.26 -5.26 -3.03
C LYS A 125 15.73 -5.18 -3.02
N THR A 126 15.15 -4.85 -4.18
CA THR A 126 13.73 -5.01 -4.51
C THR A 126 13.55 -6.36 -5.21
N TYR A 127 12.51 -7.10 -4.85
CA TYR A 127 12.33 -8.47 -5.35
C TYR A 127 11.25 -8.60 -6.41
N GLN A 128 10.36 -7.62 -6.57
CA GLN A 128 9.18 -7.75 -7.41
C GLN A 128 8.79 -6.36 -7.92
N GLU A 129 9.45 -5.89 -8.95
CA GLU A 129 9.07 -4.67 -9.65
C GLU A 129 7.88 -4.93 -10.57
N TYR A 130 7.09 -3.90 -10.87
CA TYR A 130 6.06 -3.98 -11.88
C TYR A 130 6.72 -4.14 -13.25
N ASP A 131 6.48 -5.28 -13.89
CA ASP A 131 6.99 -5.62 -15.22
C ASP A 131 6.00 -6.53 -15.94
N PRO A 132 5.11 -5.99 -16.78
CA PRO A 132 4.12 -6.78 -17.51
C PRO A 132 4.71 -7.81 -18.47
N GLU A 133 5.92 -7.57 -19.01
CA GLU A 133 6.57 -8.53 -19.92
C GLU A 133 7.09 -9.73 -19.11
N GLU A 134 7.71 -9.49 -17.97
CA GLU A 134 8.14 -10.54 -17.07
C GLU A 134 6.94 -11.29 -16.46
N ALA A 135 5.88 -10.56 -16.09
CA ALA A 135 4.61 -11.15 -15.65
C ALA A 135 4.05 -12.12 -16.68
N ALA A 136 3.99 -11.73 -17.97
CA ALA A 136 3.53 -12.59 -19.05
C ALA A 136 4.42 -13.83 -19.23
N SER A 137 5.75 -13.68 -19.08
CA SER A 137 6.67 -14.82 -19.16
C SER A 137 6.42 -15.85 -18.05
N TYR A 138 6.23 -15.40 -16.80
CA TYR A 138 5.88 -16.28 -15.69
C TYR A 138 4.49 -16.88 -15.83
N TRP A 139 3.55 -16.12 -16.40
CA TRP A 139 2.19 -16.58 -16.64
C TRP A 139 2.15 -17.76 -17.61
N GLU A 140 2.89 -17.69 -18.72
CA GLU A 140 2.96 -18.80 -19.68
C GLU A 140 3.57 -20.07 -19.06
N LYS A 141 4.63 -19.92 -18.25
CA LYS A 141 5.20 -21.05 -17.51
C LYS A 141 4.19 -21.66 -16.51
N ALA A 142 3.47 -20.81 -15.78
CA ALA A 142 2.45 -21.28 -14.85
C ALA A 142 1.34 -22.07 -15.56
N LYS A 143 0.87 -21.61 -16.71
CA LYS A 143 -0.13 -22.33 -17.53
C LYS A 143 0.38 -23.69 -18.00
N GLU A 144 1.64 -23.76 -18.45
CA GLU A 144 2.25 -25.01 -18.87
C GLU A 144 2.37 -26.01 -17.69
N GLU A 145 2.86 -25.55 -16.54
CA GLU A 145 3.05 -26.39 -15.35
C GLU A 145 1.73 -26.85 -14.73
N LEU A 146 0.71 -26.01 -14.75
CA LEU A 146 -0.64 -26.32 -14.22
C LEU A 146 -1.56 -27.03 -15.23
N GLY A 147 -1.16 -27.07 -16.51
CA GLY A 147 -1.90 -27.74 -17.57
C GLY A 147 -3.25 -27.07 -17.88
N THR A 148 -3.35 -25.73 -17.71
CA THR A 148 -4.59 -24.97 -17.95
C THR A 148 -4.29 -23.60 -18.54
N ASP A 149 -5.15 -23.14 -19.46
CA ASP A 149 -5.07 -21.82 -20.09
C ASP A 149 -5.92 -20.77 -19.38
N SER A 150 -6.73 -21.18 -18.40
CA SER A 150 -7.60 -20.27 -17.64
C SER A 150 -7.62 -20.64 -16.17
N MET A 151 -7.56 -19.62 -15.32
CA MET A 151 -7.57 -19.74 -13.87
C MET A 151 -8.51 -18.71 -13.26
N SER A 152 -9.15 -19.06 -12.15
CA SER A 152 -10.01 -18.14 -11.39
C SER A 152 -9.52 -18.07 -9.95
N ILE A 153 -9.41 -16.87 -9.42
CA ILE A 153 -9.05 -16.60 -8.02
C ILE A 153 -10.04 -15.61 -7.41
N THR A 154 -10.19 -15.69 -6.10
CA THR A 154 -11.00 -14.76 -5.31
C THR A 154 -10.07 -13.84 -4.52
N LEU A 155 -10.29 -12.53 -4.60
CA LEU A 155 -9.59 -11.53 -3.82
C LEU A 155 -10.48 -11.03 -2.68
N LEU A 156 -10.16 -11.45 -1.46
CA LEU A 156 -10.89 -11.06 -0.25
C LEU A 156 -10.26 -9.80 0.37
N TYR A 157 -11.09 -8.84 0.74
CA TYR A 157 -10.66 -7.57 1.34
C TYR A 157 -11.73 -7.02 2.29
N ASP A 158 -11.33 -6.08 3.14
CA ASP A 158 -12.26 -5.33 3.98
C ASP A 158 -12.86 -4.15 3.20
N ASP A 159 -14.18 -3.97 3.28
CA ASP A 159 -14.89 -2.87 2.60
C ASP A 159 -14.75 -1.57 3.42
N THR A 160 -13.51 -1.07 3.50
CA THR A 160 -13.17 0.15 4.26
C THR A 160 -12.29 1.08 3.43
N ASP A 161 -12.47 2.37 3.61
CA ASP A 161 -11.65 3.44 3.03
C ASP A 161 -11.41 3.29 1.52
N GLU A 162 -10.17 3.35 1.07
CA GLU A 162 -9.77 3.26 -0.33
C GLU A 162 -9.59 1.82 -0.83
N LEU A 163 -9.72 0.80 0.04
CA LEU A 163 -9.48 -0.61 -0.33
C LEU A 163 -10.33 -1.10 -1.51
N PRO A 164 -11.64 -0.78 -1.60
CA PRO A 164 -12.44 -1.17 -2.77
C PRO A 164 -11.86 -0.64 -4.08
N THR A 165 -11.37 0.60 -4.10
CA THR A 165 -10.76 1.22 -5.29
C THR A 165 -9.44 0.55 -5.64
N ILE A 166 -8.58 0.29 -4.65
CA ILE A 166 -7.31 -0.43 -4.83
C ILE A 166 -7.57 -1.83 -5.39
N VAL A 167 -8.53 -2.56 -4.82
CA VAL A 167 -8.86 -3.93 -5.25
C VAL A 167 -9.38 -3.96 -6.68
N GLN A 168 -10.24 -3.02 -7.07
CA GLN A 168 -10.70 -2.90 -8.46
C GLN A 168 -9.53 -2.58 -9.42
N PHE A 169 -8.61 -1.73 -9.04
CA PHE A 169 -7.40 -1.43 -9.82
C PHE A 169 -6.52 -2.68 -9.98
N VAL A 170 -6.26 -3.40 -8.89
CA VAL A 170 -5.50 -4.64 -8.90
C VAL A 170 -6.19 -5.70 -9.76
N GLN A 171 -7.50 -5.92 -9.60
CA GLN A 171 -8.30 -6.85 -10.41
C GLN A 171 -8.17 -6.54 -11.91
N ALA A 172 -8.38 -5.28 -12.29
CA ALA A 172 -8.28 -4.84 -13.67
C ALA A 172 -6.87 -5.04 -14.25
N GLY A 173 -5.83 -4.67 -13.49
CA GLY A 173 -4.43 -4.82 -13.88
C GLY A 173 -4.04 -6.28 -14.05
N LEU A 174 -4.41 -7.14 -13.12
CA LEU A 174 -4.15 -8.59 -13.20
C LEU A 174 -4.81 -9.22 -14.43
N GLN A 175 -6.08 -8.92 -14.69
CA GLN A 175 -6.81 -9.48 -15.85
C GLN A 175 -6.29 -8.92 -17.19
N ALA A 176 -5.80 -7.67 -17.21
CA ALA A 176 -5.20 -7.08 -18.41
C ALA A 176 -3.83 -7.68 -18.75
N ASN A 177 -2.99 -7.90 -17.73
CA ASN A 177 -1.62 -8.37 -17.90
C ASN A 177 -1.51 -9.91 -18.00
N LEU A 178 -2.51 -10.67 -17.50
CA LEU A 178 -2.51 -12.13 -17.43
C LEU A 178 -3.75 -12.70 -18.15
N PRO A 179 -3.72 -12.80 -19.48
CA PRO A 179 -4.88 -13.28 -20.26
C PRO A 179 -5.32 -14.69 -19.86
N GLY A 180 -6.62 -14.87 -19.58
CA GLY A 180 -7.18 -16.10 -19.05
C GLY A 180 -7.32 -16.16 -17.53
N LEU A 181 -6.80 -15.16 -16.80
CA LEU A 181 -7.08 -14.99 -15.37
C LEU A 181 -8.42 -14.29 -15.15
N THR A 182 -9.25 -14.88 -14.29
CA THR A 182 -10.45 -14.24 -13.72
C THR A 182 -10.19 -13.95 -12.24
N VAL A 183 -10.46 -12.72 -11.82
CA VAL A 183 -10.37 -12.29 -10.42
C VAL A 183 -11.76 -11.86 -9.94
N GLU A 184 -12.27 -12.51 -8.89
CA GLU A 184 -13.60 -12.30 -8.30
C GLU A 184 -13.48 -11.63 -6.92
#